data_cdb49d899c8a17ec2141890cc1cdcdc8
#
_entry.id   cdb49d899c8a17ec2141890cc1cdcdc8
#
_cell.length_a   1.000
_cell.length_b   1.000
_cell.length_c   1.000
_cell.angle_alpha   90.00
_cell.angle_beta   90.00
_cell.angle_gamma   90.00
#
_symmetry.space_group_name_H-M   'P 1'
#
loop_
_entity.id
_entity.type
_entity.pdbx_description
1 polymer ?
#
loop_
_entity_poly.entity_id
_entity_poly.type
_entity_poly.pdbx_seq_one_letter_code
_entity_poly.pdbx_strand_id
1 'polypeptide(L)'
;NNMDKEELKENAEKSTLSENEINAQTKENDNPTKRNEDKNLETETKEDIKLTPEEELETLKDKLARTFAEMENQRRRFEKEKEDAYEYGGYSFAKEALNLLDNLERSKATLENDENLKSTDAQKKILEHLNIINDDMLSIFKKNNIEPIKSINQKLDPNLHQAMMEIEDDKKEPGTIVQEIQKGFMMKDRLLLS
;
A
#
# COMPACT_ATOMS: atom_id res chain seq x y z
N ASN A 1 -13.92 8.74 47.87
CA ASN A 1 -13.39 7.36 47.90
C ASN A 1 -14.39 6.29 47.48
N ASN A 2 -15.66 6.65 47.15
CA ASN A 2 -16.61 5.72 46.52
C ASN A 2 -16.79 5.97 45.00
N MET A 3 -16.34 7.11 44.49
CA MET A 3 -16.40 7.43 43.04
C MET A 3 -15.41 6.62 42.20
N ASP A 4 -14.22 6.37 42.68
CA ASP A 4 -13.18 5.67 41.94
C ASP A 4 -13.48 4.17 41.64
N LYS A 5 -14.42 3.58 42.42
CA LYS A 5 -14.82 2.17 42.22
C LYS A 5 -15.93 1.98 41.20
N GLU A 6 -16.76 3.00 40.97
CA GLU A 6 -17.79 2.97 39.93
C GLU A 6 -17.24 3.21 38.53
N GLU A 7 -16.29 4.15 38.36
CA GLU A 7 -15.59 4.38 37.08
C GLU A 7 -14.76 3.16 36.61
N LEU A 8 -14.16 2.44 37.53
CA LEU A 8 -13.41 1.20 37.19
C LEU A 8 -14.33 0.06 36.76
N LYS A 9 -15.56 0.00 37.24
CA LYS A 9 -16.54 -1.01 36.81
C LYS A 9 -17.16 -0.67 35.47
N GLU A 10 -17.45 0.60 35.21
CA GLU A 10 -18.04 1.06 33.94
C GLU A 10 -17.04 0.90 32.76
N ASN A 11 -15.75 1.12 33.01
CA ASN A 11 -14.71 0.86 32.01
C ASN A 11 -14.46 -0.63 31.75
N ALA A 12 -14.65 -1.50 32.74
CA ALA A 12 -14.53 -2.95 32.54
C ALA A 12 -15.71 -3.52 31.74
N GLU A 13 -16.92 -3.01 31.92
CA GLU A 13 -18.11 -3.43 31.16
C GLU A 13 -18.08 -2.92 29.71
N LYS A 14 -17.56 -1.72 29.45
CA LYS A 14 -17.36 -1.21 28.07
C LYS A 14 -16.30 -1.98 27.29
N SER A 15 -15.28 -2.48 27.96
CA SER A 15 -14.23 -3.31 27.34
C SER A 15 -14.77 -4.67 26.89
N THR A 16 -15.61 -5.31 27.68
CA THR A 16 -16.18 -6.63 27.35
C THR A 16 -17.26 -6.58 26.26
N LEU A 17 -17.95 -5.45 26.08
CA LEU A 17 -18.93 -5.25 25.00
C LEU A 17 -18.25 -5.07 23.64
N SER A 18 -17.08 -4.42 23.58
CA SER A 18 -16.33 -4.20 22.35
C SER A 18 -15.69 -5.49 21.80
N GLU A 19 -15.27 -6.40 22.67
CA GLU A 19 -14.70 -7.69 22.26
C GLU A 19 -15.75 -8.65 21.68
N ASN A 20 -17.00 -8.55 22.10
CA ASN A 20 -18.09 -9.38 21.57
C ASN A 20 -18.58 -8.91 20.18
N GLU A 21 -18.50 -7.62 19.88
CA GLU A 21 -18.89 -7.08 18.56
C GLU A 21 -17.85 -7.38 17.48
N ILE A 22 -16.56 -7.42 17.81
CA ILE A 22 -15.49 -7.77 16.86
C ILE A 22 -15.55 -9.25 16.46
N ASN A 23 -16.03 -10.13 17.34
CA ASN A 23 -16.11 -11.57 17.06
C ASN A 23 -17.37 -11.98 16.26
N ALA A 24 -18.35 -11.08 16.11
CA ALA A 24 -19.56 -11.33 15.33
C ALA A 24 -19.44 -11.00 13.83
N GLN A 25 -18.46 -10.15 13.44
CA GLN A 25 -18.29 -9.70 12.05
C GLN A 25 -17.34 -10.56 11.20
N THR A 26 -16.67 -11.57 11.77
CA THR A 26 -15.74 -12.45 11.04
C THR A 26 -16.32 -13.81 10.61
N LYS A 27 -17.64 -14.01 10.69
CA LYS A 27 -18.29 -15.31 10.37
C LYS A 27 -19.20 -15.35 9.14
N GLU A 28 -19.13 -14.36 8.25
CA GLU A 28 -19.83 -14.45 6.97
C GLU A 28 -18.86 -14.29 5.81
N ASN A 29 -18.25 -15.37 5.39
CA ASN A 29 -17.91 -15.69 4.00
C ASN A 29 -17.08 -16.98 3.94
N ASP A 30 -17.76 -18.12 3.99
CA ASP A 30 -17.26 -19.32 3.33
C ASP A 30 -18.43 -20.22 2.95
N ASN A 31 -18.60 -20.41 1.64
CA ASN A 31 -19.64 -21.24 1.05
C ASN A 31 -19.08 -22.65 0.77
N PRO A 32 -19.79 -23.71 1.14
CA PRO A 32 -19.24 -25.06 1.15
C PRO A 32 -19.47 -25.79 -0.15
N THR A 33 -18.44 -26.43 -0.66
CA THR A 33 -18.60 -27.53 -1.65
C THR A 33 -18.52 -28.89 -0.94
N LYS A 34 -19.59 -29.62 -1.10
CA LYS A 34 -19.85 -30.97 -0.58
C LYS A 34 -18.76 -31.99 -0.92
N ARG A 35 -18.42 -32.86 0.04
CA ARG A 35 -18.42 -34.31 -0.17
C ARG A 35 -18.49 -35.07 1.14
N ASN A 36 -19.32 -36.09 1.10
CA ASN A 36 -19.75 -37.02 2.15
C ASN A 36 -18.66 -38.03 2.60
N GLU A 37 -19.01 -38.62 3.76
CA GLU A 37 -18.62 -39.94 4.29
C GLU A 37 -17.38 -39.93 5.15
N ASP A 38 -17.32 -40.39 6.37
CA ASP A 38 -18.02 -41.41 7.10
C ASP A 38 -17.78 -41.28 8.62
N LYS A 39 -18.67 -41.84 9.38
CA LYS A 39 -18.74 -41.98 10.81
C LYS A 39 -17.40 -42.45 11.48
N ASN A 40 -16.98 -41.78 12.52
CA ASN A 40 -16.61 -42.49 13.75
C ASN A 40 -16.82 -41.56 14.95
N LEU A 41 -17.84 -41.85 15.75
CA LEU A 41 -18.01 -41.32 17.09
C LEU A 41 -17.01 -42.04 17.99
N GLU A 42 -15.88 -41.45 18.25
CA GLU A 42 -15.13 -41.74 19.48
C GLU A 42 -15.28 -40.54 20.40
N THR A 43 -16.19 -40.70 21.34
CA THR A 43 -16.29 -39.90 22.55
C THR A 43 -15.04 -40.18 23.37
N GLU A 44 -13.95 -39.48 23.08
CA GLU A 44 -12.85 -39.39 24.05
C GLU A 44 -13.34 -38.54 25.22
N THR A 45 -13.72 -39.24 26.27
CA THR A 45 -13.81 -38.69 27.63
C THR A 45 -12.43 -38.11 27.94
N LYS A 46 -12.32 -36.78 27.89
CA LYS A 46 -11.17 -36.09 28.51
C LYS A 46 -11.25 -36.34 30.00
N GLU A 47 -10.54 -37.40 30.44
CA GLU A 47 -10.17 -37.52 31.85
C GLU A 47 -9.42 -36.23 32.21
N ASP A 48 -9.92 -35.51 33.18
CA ASP A 48 -9.22 -34.41 33.84
C ASP A 48 -7.96 -34.97 34.49
N ILE A 49 -6.88 -35.08 33.71
CA ILE A 49 -5.55 -35.37 34.23
C ILE A 49 -5.20 -34.16 35.09
N LYS A 50 -5.40 -34.28 36.41
CA LYS A 50 -4.91 -33.30 37.39
C LYS A 50 -3.40 -33.32 37.32
N LEU A 51 -2.83 -32.40 36.57
CA LEU A 51 -1.40 -32.15 36.54
C LEU A 51 -0.91 -31.85 37.97
N THR A 52 0.28 -32.33 38.30
CA THR A 52 0.90 -31.92 39.53
C THR A 52 1.22 -30.42 39.50
N PRO A 53 1.28 -29.72 40.65
CA PRO A 53 1.63 -28.29 40.67
C PRO A 53 2.96 -27.97 39.98
N GLU A 54 3.88 -28.91 39.93
CA GLU A 54 5.17 -28.79 39.25
C GLU A 54 4.99 -28.82 37.71
N GLU A 55 4.17 -29.74 37.21
CA GLU A 55 3.82 -29.82 35.76
C GLU A 55 3.01 -28.62 35.29
N GLU A 56 2.09 -28.10 36.12
CA GLU A 56 1.38 -26.87 35.83
C GLU A 56 2.34 -25.67 35.72
N LEU A 57 3.31 -25.58 36.62
CA LEU A 57 4.30 -24.50 36.60
C LEU A 57 5.21 -24.59 35.38
N GLU A 58 5.59 -25.79 34.93
CA GLU A 58 6.36 -25.95 33.68
C GLU A 58 5.57 -25.60 32.46
N THR A 59 4.32 -26.04 32.38
CA THR A 59 3.42 -25.65 31.24
C THR A 59 3.16 -24.15 31.18
N LEU A 60 3.03 -23.49 32.34
CA LEU A 60 2.85 -22.03 32.41
C LEU A 60 4.13 -21.29 31.98
N LYS A 61 5.31 -21.80 32.39
CA LYS A 61 6.59 -21.22 31.92
C LYS A 61 6.74 -21.34 30.41
N ASP A 62 6.41 -22.49 29.83
CA ASP A 62 6.45 -22.70 28.38
C ASP A 62 5.46 -21.79 27.63
N LYS A 63 4.23 -21.66 28.12
CA LYS A 63 3.24 -20.75 27.59
C LYS A 63 3.75 -19.31 27.64
N LEU A 64 4.31 -18.91 28.78
CA LEU A 64 4.85 -17.57 28.98
C LEU A 64 6.03 -17.31 28.02
N ALA A 65 6.93 -18.26 27.85
CA ALA A 65 8.05 -18.15 26.90
C ALA A 65 7.56 -18.01 25.45
N ARG A 66 6.54 -18.78 25.04
CA ARG A 66 5.91 -18.67 23.72
C ARG A 66 5.25 -17.32 23.54
N THR A 67 4.48 -16.86 24.52
CA THR A 67 3.80 -15.57 24.46
C THR A 67 4.80 -14.43 24.34
N PHE A 68 5.93 -14.47 25.06
CA PHE A 68 6.97 -13.47 24.90
C PHE A 68 7.60 -13.50 23.50
N ALA A 69 7.85 -14.70 22.95
CA ALA A 69 8.37 -14.81 21.59
C ALA A 69 7.38 -14.27 20.54
N GLU A 70 6.10 -14.57 20.71
CA GLU A 70 5.03 -14.03 19.84
C GLU A 70 4.90 -12.52 19.97
N MET A 71 4.94 -11.97 21.17
CA MET A 71 4.93 -10.51 21.39
C MET A 71 6.10 -9.82 20.72
N GLU A 72 7.31 -10.38 20.83
CA GLU A 72 8.50 -9.82 20.18
C GLU A 72 8.39 -9.87 18.64
N ASN A 73 7.87 -10.96 18.09
CA ASN A 73 7.61 -11.07 16.66
C ASN A 73 6.53 -10.07 16.19
N GLN A 74 5.46 -9.91 16.98
CA GLN A 74 4.43 -8.92 16.69
C GLN A 74 5.00 -7.50 16.77
N ARG A 75 5.81 -7.19 17.78
CA ARG A 75 6.46 -5.89 17.93
C ARG A 75 7.29 -5.53 16.69
N ARG A 76 8.15 -6.49 16.25
CA ARG A 76 8.96 -6.27 15.03
C ARG A 76 8.10 -6.07 13.79
N ARG A 77 7.01 -6.82 13.66
CA ARG A 77 6.09 -6.65 12.55
C ARG A 77 5.43 -5.28 12.56
N PHE A 78 4.92 -4.85 13.71
CA PHE A 78 4.30 -3.52 13.85
C PHE A 78 5.29 -2.37 13.63
N GLU A 79 6.53 -2.51 14.07
CA GLU A 79 7.57 -1.52 13.79
C GLU A 79 7.78 -1.37 12.28
N LYS A 80 7.87 -2.49 11.55
CA LYS A 80 8.01 -2.49 10.10
C LYS A 80 6.75 -1.93 9.41
N GLU A 81 5.56 -2.35 9.82
CA GLU A 81 4.30 -1.83 9.29
C GLU A 81 4.16 -0.31 9.50
N LYS A 82 4.60 0.17 10.67
CA LYS A 82 4.63 1.60 10.99
C LYS A 82 5.61 2.36 10.10
N GLU A 83 6.80 1.81 9.89
CA GLU A 83 7.80 2.38 9.00
C GLU A 83 7.29 2.44 7.56
N ASP A 84 6.74 1.33 7.05
CA ASP A 84 6.11 1.24 5.73
C ASP A 84 4.95 2.24 5.59
N ALA A 85 4.09 2.37 6.59
CA ALA A 85 2.99 3.32 6.59
C ALA A 85 3.49 4.78 6.57
N TYR A 86 4.57 5.07 7.27
CA TYR A 86 5.19 6.39 7.25
C TYR A 86 5.87 6.69 5.91
N GLU A 87 6.55 5.71 5.34
CA GLU A 87 7.27 5.88 4.06
C GLU A 87 6.34 5.96 2.85
N TYR A 88 5.27 5.15 2.84
CA TYR A 88 4.36 5.03 1.69
C TYR A 88 2.94 5.53 1.97
N GLY A 89 2.72 6.21 3.10
CA GLY A 89 1.39 6.75 3.45
C GLY A 89 0.82 7.74 2.42
N GLY A 90 1.70 8.41 1.69
CA GLY A 90 1.34 9.31 0.58
C GLY A 90 1.13 8.63 -0.78
N TYR A 91 1.32 7.31 -0.90
CA TYR A 91 1.31 6.61 -2.18
C TYR A 91 0.02 6.83 -2.99
N SER A 92 -1.13 6.64 -2.36
CA SER A 92 -2.43 6.81 -3.02
C SER A 92 -2.65 8.25 -3.48
N PHE A 93 -2.35 9.22 -2.62
CA PHE A 93 -2.42 10.63 -2.98
C PHE A 93 -1.45 10.99 -4.11
N ALA A 94 -0.22 10.50 -4.05
CA ALA A 94 0.78 10.74 -5.08
C ALA A 94 0.33 10.21 -6.44
N LYS A 95 -0.26 9.01 -6.48
CA LYS A 95 -0.79 8.40 -7.70
C LYS A 95 -1.89 9.26 -8.34
N GLU A 96 -2.78 9.82 -7.53
CA GLU A 96 -3.82 10.73 -8.03
C GLU A 96 -3.25 12.09 -8.45
N ALA A 97 -2.27 12.61 -7.70
CA ALA A 97 -1.63 13.88 -8.02
C ALA A 97 -0.83 13.84 -9.33
N LEU A 98 -0.33 12.68 -9.75
CA LEU A 98 0.32 12.49 -11.05
C LEU A 98 -0.65 12.74 -12.23
N ASN A 99 -1.95 12.48 -12.07
CA ASN A 99 -2.94 12.80 -13.09
C ASN A 99 -3.02 14.31 -13.35
N LEU A 100 -2.77 15.13 -12.32
CA LEU A 100 -2.74 16.58 -12.47
C LEU A 100 -1.53 17.03 -13.29
N LEU A 101 -0.37 16.41 -13.07
CA LEU A 101 0.84 16.67 -13.86
C LEU A 101 0.63 16.30 -15.33
N ASP A 102 0.02 15.16 -15.59
CA ASP A 102 -0.33 14.68 -16.94
C ASP A 102 -1.28 15.63 -17.66
N ASN A 103 -2.31 16.12 -16.95
CA ASN A 103 -3.23 17.12 -17.48
C ASN A 103 -2.54 18.44 -17.77
N LEU A 104 -1.57 18.84 -16.95
CA LEU A 104 -0.78 20.05 -17.18
C LEU A 104 0.08 19.92 -18.45
N GLU A 105 0.77 18.79 -18.63
CA GLU A 105 1.56 18.53 -19.84
C GLU A 105 0.68 18.50 -21.11
N ARG A 106 -0.50 17.87 -21.02
CA ARG A 106 -1.47 17.86 -22.11
C ARG A 106 -1.98 19.26 -22.44
N SER A 107 -2.25 20.08 -21.43
CA SER A 107 -2.67 21.46 -21.61
C SER A 107 -1.59 22.30 -22.29
N LYS A 108 -0.31 22.08 -21.93
CA LYS A 108 0.83 22.73 -22.60
C LYS A 108 0.89 22.34 -24.08
N ALA A 109 0.83 21.03 -24.38
CA ALA A 109 0.88 20.53 -25.74
C ALA A 109 -0.29 21.06 -26.59
N THR A 110 -1.49 21.16 -26.01
CA THR A 110 -2.66 21.74 -26.69
C THR A 110 -2.43 23.21 -26.99
N LEU A 111 -1.91 23.98 -26.04
CA LEU A 111 -1.62 25.39 -26.21
C LEU A 111 -0.51 25.66 -27.24
N GLU A 112 0.51 24.81 -27.30
CA GLU A 112 1.60 24.91 -28.29
C GLU A 112 1.11 24.67 -29.71
N ASN A 113 0.09 23.82 -29.88
CA ASN A 113 -0.49 23.48 -31.19
C ASN A 113 -1.70 24.35 -31.57
N ASP A 114 -2.11 25.30 -30.74
CA ASP A 114 -3.24 26.20 -31.07
C ASP A 114 -2.85 27.20 -32.15
N GLU A 115 -3.44 27.03 -33.32
CA GLU A 115 -3.15 27.88 -34.50
C GLU A 115 -3.51 29.34 -34.27
N ASN A 116 -4.53 29.64 -33.45
CA ASN A 116 -4.96 31.01 -33.18
C ASN A 116 -4.01 31.77 -32.24
N LEU A 117 -3.28 31.06 -31.42
CA LEU A 117 -2.35 31.65 -30.46
C LEU A 117 -0.88 31.47 -30.88
N LYS A 118 -0.62 30.70 -31.93
CA LYS A 118 0.72 30.36 -32.37
C LYS A 118 1.59 31.59 -32.60
N SER A 119 2.77 31.56 -31.95
CA SER A 119 3.79 32.61 -32.01
C SER A 119 3.36 33.99 -31.42
N THR A 120 2.29 34.05 -30.65
CA THR A 120 1.92 35.25 -29.91
C THR A 120 2.72 35.40 -28.62
N ASP A 121 2.94 36.65 -28.17
CA ASP A 121 3.58 36.91 -26.88
C ASP A 121 2.73 36.40 -25.70
N ALA A 122 1.41 36.36 -25.89
CA ALA A 122 0.48 35.79 -24.92
C ALA A 122 0.74 34.27 -24.71
N GLN A 123 0.85 33.51 -25.82
CA GLN A 123 1.15 32.08 -25.78
C GLN A 123 2.46 31.82 -25.03
N LYS A 124 3.52 32.58 -25.39
CA LYS A 124 4.84 32.40 -24.73
C LYS A 124 4.75 32.63 -23.24
N LYS A 125 4.08 33.70 -22.79
CA LYS A 125 3.91 33.97 -21.34
C LYS A 125 3.12 32.88 -20.61
N ILE A 126 2.03 32.40 -21.22
CA ILE A 126 1.23 31.32 -20.61
C ILE A 126 2.06 30.04 -20.50
N LEU A 127 2.79 29.66 -21.56
CA LEU A 127 3.67 28.46 -21.52
C LEU A 127 4.77 28.62 -20.49
N GLU A 128 5.36 29.82 -20.34
CA GLU A 128 6.35 30.08 -19.29
C GLU A 128 5.76 29.85 -17.88
N HIS A 129 4.57 30.39 -17.60
CA HIS A 129 3.88 30.16 -16.32
C HIS A 129 3.53 28.70 -16.09
N LEU A 130 3.07 27.98 -17.10
CA LEU A 130 2.79 26.54 -17.02
C LEU A 130 4.07 25.74 -16.77
N ASN A 131 5.20 26.14 -17.35
CA ASN A 131 6.50 25.51 -17.07
C ASN A 131 6.92 25.70 -15.62
N ILE A 132 6.77 26.90 -15.06
CA ILE A 132 7.07 27.17 -13.65
C ILE A 132 6.24 26.25 -12.74
N ILE A 133 4.94 26.12 -13.00
CA ILE A 133 4.06 25.23 -12.22
C ILE A 133 4.51 23.77 -12.35
N ASN A 134 4.86 23.34 -13.55
CA ASN A 134 5.35 21.98 -13.79
C ASN A 134 6.64 21.67 -13.01
N ASP A 135 7.59 22.59 -13.04
CA ASP A 135 8.88 22.44 -12.35
C ASP A 135 8.70 22.46 -10.83
N ASP A 136 7.79 23.30 -10.31
CA ASP A 136 7.45 23.29 -8.88
C ASP A 136 6.80 21.97 -8.46
N MET A 137 5.87 21.42 -9.25
CA MET A 137 5.26 20.12 -8.98
C MET A 137 6.30 18.99 -8.98
N LEU A 138 7.18 18.94 -9.97
CA LEU A 138 8.27 17.96 -10.02
C LEU A 138 9.23 18.10 -8.83
N SER A 139 9.51 19.33 -8.42
CA SER A 139 10.31 19.59 -7.21
C SER A 139 9.65 19.08 -5.94
N ILE A 140 8.33 19.27 -5.80
CA ILE A 140 7.54 18.74 -4.67
C ILE A 140 7.57 17.22 -4.67
N PHE A 141 7.35 16.59 -5.83
CA PHE A 141 7.41 15.13 -5.96
C PHE A 141 8.79 14.59 -5.57
N LYS A 142 9.85 15.19 -6.07
CA LYS A 142 11.22 14.80 -5.71
C LYS A 142 11.50 14.91 -4.21
N LYS A 143 11.01 15.95 -3.53
CA LYS A 143 11.12 16.09 -2.07
C LYS A 143 10.40 14.98 -1.30
N ASN A 144 9.38 14.37 -1.91
CA ASN A 144 8.61 13.24 -1.37
C ASN A 144 9.09 11.88 -1.91
N ASN A 145 10.32 11.80 -2.44
CA ASN A 145 10.92 10.60 -3.01
C ASN A 145 10.12 10.01 -4.18
N ILE A 146 9.47 10.86 -4.95
CA ILE A 146 8.78 10.49 -6.19
C ILE A 146 9.63 10.99 -7.34
N GLU A 147 10.12 10.08 -8.16
CA GLU A 147 11.01 10.41 -9.28
C GLU A 147 10.46 9.83 -10.60
N PRO A 148 10.64 10.55 -11.71
CA PRO A 148 10.27 10.03 -13.02
C PRO A 148 11.20 8.90 -13.43
N ILE A 149 10.62 7.88 -14.08
CA ILE A 149 11.36 6.77 -14.68
C ILE A 149 11.98 7.28 -15.97
N LYS A 150 13.27 6.99 -16.18
CA LYS A 150 13.94 7.31 -17.42
C LYS A 150 13.72 6.15 -18.40
N SER A 151 12.78 6.30 -19.31
CA SER A 151 12.34 5.24 -20.22
C SER A 151 13.00 5.32 -21.60
N ILE A 152 13.15 6.53 -22.16
CA ILE A 152 13.64 6.74 -23.54
C ILE A 152 15.08 6.25 -23.70
N ASN A 153 15.33 5.47 -24.76
CA ASN A 153 16.60 4.82 -25.10
C ASN A 153 17.06 3.75 -24.07
N GLN A 154 16.17 3.31 -23.19
CA GLN A 154 16.40 2.17 -22.28
C GLN A 154 15.77 0.91 -22.86
N LYS A 155 16.26 -0.26 -22.42
CA LYS A 155 15.55 -1.52 -22.71
C LYS A 155 14.25 -1.60 -21.93
N LEU A 156 13.24 -2.15 -22.56
CA LEU A 156 11.94 -2.37 -21.94
C LEU A 156 12.10 -3.31 -20.72
N ASP A 157 11.68 -2.83 -19.54
CA ASP A 157 11.54 -3.63 -18.33
C ASP A 157 10.05 -3.81 -18.04
N PRO A 158 9.52 -5.04 -18.12
CA PRO A 158 8.10 -5.29 -17.88
C PRO A 158 7.61 -4.90 -16.48
N ASN A 159 8.51 -4.76 -15.49
CA ASN A 159 8.17 -4.34 -14.14
C ASN A 159 7.98 -2.82 -14.01
N LEU A 160 8.57 -2.04 -14.91
CA LEU A 160 8.61 -0.58 -14.84
C LEU A 160 7.88 0.08 -16.01
N HIS A 161 7.76 -0.61 -17.15
CA HIS A 161 7.26 -0.04 -18.39
C HIS A 161 6.10 -0.84 -18.95
N GLN A 162 5.09 -0.16 -19.47
CA GLN A 162 3.99 -0.76 -20.22
C GLN A 162 4.18 -0.49 -21.71
N ALA A 163 4.45 -1.55 -22.49
CA ALA A 163 4.51 -1.43 -23.93
C ALA A 163 3.12 -1.28 -24.54
N MET A 164 2.90 -0.23 -25.33
CA MET A 164 1.63 0.04 -25.99
C MET A 164 1.64 -0.38 -27.46
N MET A 165 2.80 -0.26 -28.14
CA MET A 165 2.96 -0.62 -29.53
C MET A 165 4.43 -0.91 -29.86
N GLU A 166 4.69 -1.72 -30.86
CA GLU A 166 6.00 -1.94 -31.45
C GLU A 166 6.17 -1.09 -32.71
N ILE A 167 7.34 -0.47 -32.85
CA ILE A 167 7.70 0.35 -34.02
C ILE A 167 9.01 -0.22 -34.55
N GLU A 168 9.07 -0.47 -35.86
CA GLU A 168 10.32 -0.88 -36.53
C GLU A 168 11.23 0.35 -36.66
N ASP A 169 12.44 0.26 -36.09
CA ASP A 169 13.48 1.28 -36.19
C ASP A 169 14.83 0.59 -36.38
N ASP A 170 15.32 0.60 -37.61
CA ASP A 170 16.60 -0.02 -38.00
C ASP A 170 17.85 0.55 -37.29
N LYS A 171 17.67 1.70 -36.59
CA LYS A 171 18.77 2.39 -35.89
C LYS A 171 18.90 2.02 -34.45
N LYS A 172 17.95 1.26 -33.89
CA LYS A 172 17.90 0.91 -32.45
C LYS A 172 17.90 -0.60 -32.24
N GLU A 173 18.44 -1.01 -31.11
CA GLU A 173 18.42 -2.43 -30.72
C GLU A 173 16.97 -2.86 -30.41
N PRO A 174 16.62 -4.12 -30.75
CA PRO A 174 15.29 -4.66 -30.40
C PRO A 174 14.98 -4.53 -28.91
N GLY A 175 13.75 -4.16 -28.60
CA GLY A 175 13.30 -3.96 -27.22
C GLY A 175 13.74 -2.63 -26.60
N THR A 176 14.26 -1.67 -27.39
CA THR A 176 14.58 -0.33 -26.91
C THR A 176 13.35 0.58 -27.00
N ILE A 177 13.08 1.32 -25.94
CA ILE A 177 11.98 2.29 -25.89
C ILE A 177 12.34 3.52 -26.74
N VAL A 178 11.58 3.73 -27.80
CA VAL A 178 11.79 4.84 -28.75
C VAL A 178 11.02 6.07 -28.38
N GLN A 179 9.81 5.89 -27.82
CA GLN A 179 8.90 6.97 -27.48
C GLN A 179 8.19 6.68 -26.17
N GLU A 180 8.02 7.69 -25.38
CA GLU A 180 7.24 7.67 -24.14
C GLU A 180 5.94 8.41 -24.38
N ILE A 181 4.79 7.74 -24.19
CA ILE A 181 3.46 8.33 -24.35
C ILE A 181 3.04 9.03 -23.06
N GLN A 182 3.35 8.39 -21.92
CA GLN A 182 3.09 8.89 -20.60
C GLN A 182 4.31 8.66 -19.72
N LYS A 183 4.67 9.64 -18.91
CA LYS A 183 5.80 9.50 -17.99
C LYS A 183 5.48 8.55 -16.86
N GLY A 184 6.32 7.55 -16.66
CA GLY A 184 6.28 6.69 -15.49
C GLY A 184 6.91 7.35 -14.26
N PHE A 185 6.44 6.99 -13.07
CA PHE A 185 6.95 7.49 -11.80
C PHE A 185 7.10 6.38 -10.78
N MET A 186 8.13 6.49 -9.97
CA MET A 186 8.36 5.63 -8.81
C MET A 186 8.34 6.44 -7.52
N MET A 187 7.82 5.83 -6.45
CA MET A 187 7.98 6.31 -5.09
C MET A 187 8.94 5.38 -4.37
N LYS A 188 10.20 5.80 -4.20
CA LYS A 188 11.29 4.93 -3.76
C LYS A 188 11.40 3.69 -4.67
N ASP A 189 11.11 2.50 -4.15
CA ASP A 189 11.14 1.21 -4.84
C ASP A 189 9.77 0.75 -5.39
N ARG A 190 8.71 1.53 -5.17
CA ARG A 190 7.34 1.19 -5.62
C ARG A 190 6.94 1.98 -6.86
N LEU A 191 6.44 1.25 -7.85
CA LEU A 191 5.87 1.85 -9.06
C LEU A 191 4.56 2.57 -8.74
N LEU A 192 4.45 3.86 -9.14
CA LEU A 192 3.24 4.66 -9.03
C LEU A 192 2.44 4.66 -10.34
N LEU A 193 3.15 4.87 -11.44
CA LEU A 193 2.60 4.97 -12.79
C LEU A 193 3.65 4.46 -13.77
N SER A 194 3.22 3.68 -14.76
CA SER A 194 4.07 3.07 -15.80
C SER A 194 3.64 3.53 -17.20
#